data_95ca8c20177c870a68104cc03e28ff7e
#
_entry.id   95ca8c20177c870a68104cc03e28ff7e
#
_cell.length_a   1.000
_cell.length_b   1.000
_cell.length_c   1.000
_cell.angle_alpha   90.00
_cell.angle_beta   90.00
_cell.angle_gamma   90.00
#
_symmetry.space_group_name_H-M   'P 1'
#
loop_
_entity.id
_entity.type
_entity.pdbx_description
1 polymer ?
#
loop_
_entity_poly.entity_id
_entity_poly.type
_entity_poly.pdbx_seq_one_letter_code
_entity_poly.pdbx_strand_id
1 'polypeptide(L)'
;IAEENYSVLKPTAVIFNLGVNDPGNMYDYISYYQEIAESLQKKNCKLFFMSVNPVNSKTIEYLGKNAIRKEVIRKFNSVVGSALGSTFEYIDTYSYLMENGYGTNISGTGVDMPDDDGLHYTTKTYKRIFKYCLDYLILH
;
A
#
# COMPACT_ATOMS: atom_id res chain seq x y z
N ILE A 1 -17.00 -8.60 3.63
CA ILE A 1 -16.74 -7.15 3.83
C ILE A 1 -16.69 -6.42 2.48
N ALA A 2 -15.83 -6.81 1.53
CA ALA A 2 -15.75 -6.14 0.23
C ALA A 2 -17.05 -6.25 -0.59
N GLU A 3 -17.71 -7.41 -0.59
CA GLU A 3 -18.98 -7.61 -1.26
C GLU A 3 -20.14 -6.86 -0.61
N GLU A 4 -20.18 -6.84 0.71
CA GLU A 4 -21.20 -6.10 1.47
C GLU A 4 -21.10 -4.60 1.19
N ASN A 5 -19.88 -4.05 1.23
CA ASN A 5 -19.64 -2.65 0.91
C ASN A 5 -19.97 -2.32 -0.54
N TYR A 6 -19.67 -3.22 -1.49
CA TYR A 6 -20.05 -3.03 -2.88
C TYR A 6 -21.55 -2.95 -3.07
N SER A 7 -22.33 -3.79 -2.40
CA SER A 7 -23.80 -3.78 -2.54
C SER A 7 -24.43 -2.45 -2.13
N VAL A 8 -23.79 -1.72 -1.24
CA VAL A 8 -24.22 -0.39 -0.75
C VAL A 8 -23.67 0.74 -1.63
N LEU A 9 -22.35 0.73 -1.87
CA LEU A 9 -21.62 1.85 -2.50
C LEU A 9 -21.56 1.76 -4.03
N LYS A 10 -21.60 0.56 -4.59
CA LYS A 10 -21.46 0.28 -6.03
C LYS A 10 -20.28 1.01 -6.67
N PRO A 11 -19.06 0.91 -6.13
CA PRO A 11 -17.90 1.63 -6.63
C PRO A 11 -17.54 1.13 -8.05
N THR A 12 -17.01 2.02 -8.87
CA THR A 12 -16.45 1.67 -10.19
C THR A 12 -14.98 1.28 -10.12
N ALA A 13 -14.31 1.64 -9.05
CA ALA A 13 -12.92 1.29 -8.77
C ALA A 13 -12.71 1.10 -7.27
N VAL A 14 -11.84 0.17 -6.92
CA VAL A 14 -11.40 -0.07 -5.52
C VAL A 14 -9.89 -0.11 -5.46
N ILE A 15 -9.31 0.62 -4.52
CA ILE A 15 -7.88 0.58 -4.21
C ILE A 15 -7.69 -0.19 -2.92
N PHE A 16 -6.87 -1.23 -2.97
CA PHE A 16 -6.47 -2.01 -1.80
C PHE A 16 -5.09 -1.58 -1.32
N ASN A 17 -4.98 -1.20 -0.05
CA ASN A 17 -3.73 -0.90 0.62
C ASN A 17 -3.67 -1.63 1.96
N LEU A 18 -3.31 -2.90 1.92
CA LEU A 18 -3.20 -3.78 3.08
C LEU A 18 -1.81 -4.44 3.11
N GLY A 19 -1.42 -4.97 4.25
CA GLY A 19 -0.20 -5.78 4.41
C GLY A 19 0.88 -5.16 5.29
N VAL A 20 0.73 -3.92 5.75
CA VAL A 20 1.74 -3.26 6.57
C VAL A 20 1.91 -3.89 7.95
N ASN A 21 0.85 -4.43 8.53
CA ASN A 21 0.89 -5.00 9.88
C ASN A 21 1.52 -6.39 9.93
N ASP A 22 1.40 -7.13 8.84
CA ASP A 22 1.84 -8.53 8.75
C ASP A 22 2.43 -8.89 7.37
N PRO A 23 3.43 -8.13 6.90
CA PRO A 23 3.95 -8.28 5.53
C PRO A 23 4.66 -9.62 5.28
N GLY A 24 4.93 -10.39 6.33
CA GLY A 24 5.44 -11.75 6.23
C GLY A 24 4.44 -12.75 5.64
N ASN A 25 3.14 -12.47 5.77
CA ASN A 25 2.06 -13.36 5.31
C ASN A 25 1.66 -13.12 3.84
N MET A 26 2.62 -12.80 3.00
CA MET A 26 2.39 -12.37 1.61
C MET A 26 1.58 -13.36 0.75
N TYR A 27 1.73 -14.64 0.97
CA TYR A 27 1.00 -15.67 0.20
C TYR A 27 -0.48 -15.73 0.57
N ASP A 28 -0.82 -15.51 1.84
CA ASP A 28 -2.21 -15.42 2.29
C ASP A 28 -2.88 -14.19 1.68
N TYR A 29 -2.16 -13.06 1.60
CA TYR A 29 -2.66 -11.86 0.91
C TYR A 29 -2.93 -12.10 -0.56
N ILE A 30 -2.04 -12.79 -1.27
CA ILE A 30 -2.26 -13.14 -2.69
C ILE A 30 -3.55 -13.94 -2.85
N SER A 31 -3.75 -14.95 -2.02
CA SER A 31 -4.95 -15.79 -2.06
C SER A 31 -6.22 -14.99 -1.82
N TYR A 32 -6.25 -14.19 -0.75
CA TYR A 32 -7.41 -13.35 -0.43
C TYR A 32 -7.71 -12.30 -1.49
N TYR A 33 -6.70 -11.66 -2.06
CA TYR A 33 -6.89 -10.70 -3.15
C TYR A 33 -7.45 -11.36 -4.40
N GLN A 34 -7.02 -12.57 -4.72
CA GLN A 34 -7.56 -13.31 -5.86
C GLN A 34 -9.04 -13.66 -5.67
N GLU A 35 -9.43 -14.10 -4.49
CA GLU A 35 -10.84 -14.36 -4.15
C GLU A 35 -11.71 -13.09 -4.25
N ILE A 36 -11.22 -11.97 -3.72
CA ILE A 36 -11.91 -10.67 -3.82
C ILE A 36 -12.01 -10.23 -5.28
N ALA A 37 -10.97 -10.42 -6.07
CA ALA A 37 -10.96 -10.06 -7.48
C ALA A 37 -12.04 -10.81 -8.28
N GLU A 38 -12.16 -12.12 -8.09
CA GLU A 38 -13.18 -12.92 -8.77
C GLU A 38 -14.60 -12.40 -8.50
N SER A 39 -14.85 -11.95 -7.28
CA SER A 39 -16.14 -11.39 -6.90
C SER A 39 -16.40 -10.00 -7.50
N LEU A 40 -15.43 -9.09 -7.40
CA LEU A 40 -15.60 -7.70 -7.82
C LEU A 40 -15.51 -7.49 -9.32
N GLN A 41 -14.70 -8.27 -10.04
CA GLN A 41 -14.61 -8.20 -11.50
C GLN A 41 -15.94 -8.54 -12.19
N LYS A 42 -16.68 -9.50 -11.67
CA LYS A 42 -18.03 -9.83 -12.15
C LYS A 42 -19.01 -8.65 -12.10
N LYS A 43 -18.67 -7.61 -11.32
CA LYS A 43 -19.45 -6.39 -11.13
C LYS A 43 -18.90 -5.20 -11.93
N ASN A 44 -17.97 -5.44 -12.86
CA ASN A 44 -17.30 -4.40 -13.67
C ASN A 44 -16.53 -3.36 -12.81
N CYS A 45 -16.02 -3.77 -11.66
CA CYS A 45 -15.22 -2.93 -10.79
C CYS A 45 -13.75 -3.02 -11.18
N LYS A 46 -13.09 -1.88 -11.41
CA LYS A 46 -11.64 -1.82 -11.58
C LYS A 46 -10.92 -2.04 -10.26
N LEU A 47 -9.88 -2.84 -10.27
CA LEU A 47 -9.13 -3.22 -9.07
C LEU A 47 -7.71 -2.66 -9.12
N PHE A 48 -7.33 -1.97 -8.05
CA PHE A 48 -6.00 -1.40 -7.88
C PHE A 48 -5.38 -1.94 -6.58
N PHE A 49 -4.12 -2.32 -6.67
CA PHE A 49 -3.30 -2.64 -5.51
C PHE A 49 -2.27 -1.52 -5.29
N MET A 50 -2.39 -0.84 -4.18
CA MET A 50 -1.43 0.17 -3.77
C MET A 50 -0.35 -0.50 -2.92
N SER A 51 0.92 -0.27 -3.26
CA SER A 51 2.04 -0.81 -2.50
C SER A 51 2.00 -0.37 -1.03
N VAL A 52 2.50 -1.20 -0.14
CA VAL A 52 2.73 -0.80 1.24
C VAL A 52 3.82 0.26 1.27
N ASN A 53 3.53 1.35 1.96
CA ASN A 53 4.42 2.51 2.01
C ASN A 53 5.72 2.24 2.80
N PRO A 54 6.79 3.01 2.57
CA PRO A 54 8.02 2.90 3.35
C PRO A 54 7.79 3.10 4.85
N VAL A 55 8.60 2.43 5.66
CA VAL A 55 8.60 2.55 7.12
C VAL A 55 9.93 3.14 7.60
N ASN A 56 9.92 3.80 8.75
CA ASN A 56 11.14 4.26 9.40
C ASN A 56 11.82 3.07 10.09
N SER A 57 12.80 2.47 9.43
CA SER A 57 13.48 1.27 9.92
C SER A 57 14.11 1.43 11.31
N LYS A 58 14.65 2.59 11.64
CA LYS A 58 15.24 2.83 12.97
C LYS A 58 14.20 2.84 14.07
N THR A 59 13.08 3.52 13.85
CA THR A 59 11.98 3.54 14.81
C THR A 59 11.35 2.16 14.97
N ILE A 60 11.15 1.45 13.87
CA ILE A 60 10.63 0.08 13.85
C ILE A 60 11.53 -0.87 14.64
N GLU A 61 12.85 -0.77 14.45
CA GLU A 61 13.85 -1.56 15.19
C GLU A 61 13.84 -1.22 16.68
N TYR A 62 13.83 0.06 17.01
CA TYR A 62 13.77 0.53 18.41
C TYR A 62 12.50 0.05 19.13
N LEU A 63 11.37 0.01 18.44
CA LEU A 63 10.09 -0.49 18.98
C LEU A 63 9.98 -2.02 18.95
N GLY A 64 10.99 -2.73 18.47
CA GLY A 64 10.99 -4.20 18.39
C GLY A 64 10.02 -4.78 17.36
N LYS A 65 9.51 -3.97 16.43
CA LYS A 65 8.55 -4.39 15.39
C LYS A 65 9.25 -5.01 14.17
N ASN A 66 10.08 -6.02 14.42
CA ASN A 66 10.93 -6.62 13.38
C ASN A 66 10.18 -7.24 12.19
N ALA A 67 8.91 -7.60 12.36
CA ALA A 67 8.09 -8.16 11.28
C ALA A 67 7.80 -7.17 10.15
N ILE A 68 7.84 -5.86 10.43
CA ILE A 68 7.52 -4.79 9.47
C ILE A 68 8.77 -4.00 9.03
N ARG A 69 9.93 -4.66 8.97
CA ARG A 69 11.16 -4.04 8.50
C ARG A 69 11.11 -3.69 7.01
N LYS A 70 11.92 -2.73 6.61
CA LYS A 70 12.03 -2.24 5.23
C LYS A 70 12.19 -3.37 4.20
N GLU A 71 13.03 -4.34 4.50
CA GLU A 71 13.30 -5.48 3.60
C GLU A 71 12.08 -6.37 3.42
N VAL A 72 11.32 -6.59 4.50
CA VAL A 72 10.09 -7.39 4.48
C VAL A 72 9.00 -6.65 3.68
N ILE A 73 8.86 -5.34 3.88
CA ILE A 73 7.94 -4.50 3.10
C ILE A 73 8.30 -4.54 1.60
N ARG A 74 9.58 -4.38 1.25
CA ARG A 74 10.01 -4.45 -0.15
C ARG A 74 9.72 -5.80 -0.78
N LYS A 75 10.00 -6.87 -0.04
CA LYS A 75 9.71 -8.24 -0.49
C LYS A 75 8.20 -8.43 -0.69
N PHE A 76 7.39 -8.00 0.27
CA PHE A 76 5.93 -8.04 0.17
C PHE A 76 5.44 -7.33 -1.11
N ASN A 77 5.84 -6.08 -1.32
CA ASN A 77 5.43 -5.31 -2.49
C ASN A 77 5.83 -5.99 -3.81
N SER A 78 7.05 -6.54 -3.87
CA SER A 78 7.54 -7.24 -5.06
C SER A 78 6.76 -8.53 -5.34
N VAL A 79 6.58 -9.38 -4.33
CA VAL A 79 5.94 -10.69 -4.49
C VAL A 79 4.45 -10.54 -4.75
N VAL A 80 3.76 -9.74 -3.94
CA VAL A 80 2.31 -9.53 -4.07
C VAL A 80 1.98 -8.75 -5.34
N GLY A 81 2.72 -7.67 -5.61
CA GLY A 81 2.52 -6.87 -6.82
C GLY A 81 2.72 -7.68 -8.10
N SER A 82 3.74 -8.54 -8.16
CA SER A 82 3.96 -9.43 -9.30
C SER A 82 2.86 -10.48 -9.46
N ALA A 83 2.42 -11.09 -8.36
CA ALA A 83 1.39 -12.12 -8.39
C ALA A 83 0.02 -11.58 -8.80
N LEU A 84 -0.28 -10.33 -8.45
CA LEU A 84 -1.57 -9.69 -8.72
C LEU A 84 -1.59 -8.89 -10.03
N GLY A 85 -0.46 -8.70 -10.70
CA GLY A 85 -0.31 -7.79 -11.84
C GLY A 85 -1.15 -8.10 -13.07
N SER A 86 -1.70 -9.31 -13.21
CA SER A 86 -2.66 -9.66 -14.27
C SER A 86 -4.11 -9.28 -13.94
N THR A 87 -4.42 -9.02 -12.68
CA THR A 87 -5.78 -8.81 -12.16
C THR A 87 -5.99 -7.44 -11.57
N PHE A 88 -4.95 -6.90 -10.94
CA PHE A 88 -4.93 -5.59 -10.31
C PHE A 88 -3.97 -4.66 -11.05
N GLU A 89 -4.35 -3.41 -11.21
CA GLU A 89 -3.39 -2.37 -11.57
C GLU A 89 -2.58 -1.98 -10.33
N TYR A 90 -1.26 -1.90 -10.49
CA TYR A 90 -0.33 -1.64 -9.40
C TYR A 90 -0.02 -0.14 -9.29
N ILE A 91 -0.35 0.45 -8.14
CA ILE A 91 0.00 1.83 -7.82
C ILE A 91 1.23 1.82 -6.92
N ASP A 92 2.39 2.14 -7.46
CA ASP A 92 3.67 2.09 -6.74
C ASP A 92 3.91 3.35 -5.90
N THR A 93 3.15 3.49 -4.83
CA THR A 93 3.35 4.57 -3.86
C THR A 93 4.66 4.42 -3.08
N TYR A 94 5.17 3.20 -2.94
CA TYR A 94 6.45 2.96 -2.27
C TYR A 94 7.60 3.66 -3.00
N SER A 95 7.75 3.41 -4.30
CA SER A 95 8.79 4.05 -5.10
C SER A 95 8.60 5.55 -5.17
N TYR A 96 7.37 6.02 -5.37
CA TYR A 96 7.06 7.45 -5.35
C TYR A 96 7.53 8.14 -4.06
N LEU A 97 7.26 7.54 -2.91
CA LEU A 97 7.68 8.09 -1.61
C LEU A 97 9.20 8.03 -1.44
N MET A 98 9.83 6.93 -1.83
CA MET A 98 11.29 6.79 -1.76
C MET A 98 12.02 7.83 -2.62
N GLU A 99 11.55 8.07 -3.83
CA GLU A 99 12.09 9.10 -4.74
C GLU A 99 11.90 10.52 -4.20
N ASN A 100 10.89 10.74 -3.38
CA ASN A 100 10.64 12.00 -2.69
C ASN A 100 11.27 12.09 -1.29
N GLY A 101 12.17 11.18 -0.93
CA GLY A 101 13.00 11.24 0.26
C GLY A 101 12.43 10.57 1.51
N TYR A 102 11.29 9.90 1.43
CA TYR A 102 10.61 9.30 2.59
C TYR A 102 11.28 8.04 3.14
N GLY A 103 12.09 7.38 2.39
CA GLY A 103 12.71 6.12 2.84
C GLY A 103 14.12 6.24 3.36
N THR A 104 14.75 7.41 3.28
CA THR A 104 16.19 7.51 3.43
C THR A 104 16.66 8.08 4.74
N ASN A 105 15.98 8.93 5.37
CA ASN A 105 16.36 9.46 6.70
C ASN A 105 15.62 10.78 7.02
N ILE A 106 14.93 10.77 7.68
CA ILE A 106 14.68 10.85 9.02
C ILE A 106 14.76 12.23 9.63
N SER A 107 15.75 12.90 9.67
CA SER A 107 15.81 14.16 10.37
C SER A 107 16.27 15.27 9.43
N GLY A 108 15.44 16.25 9.24
CA GLY A 108 15.89 17.53 8.75
C GLY A 108 15.75 17.80 7.24
N THR A 109 15.16 16.92 6.47
CA THR A 109 14.99 17.16 5.04
C THR A 109 13.70 17.92 4.66
N GLY A 110 12.90 18.30 5.63
CA GLY A 110 11.62 18.97 5.37
C GLY A 110 10.54 18.08 4.74
N VAL A 111 10.83 16.81 4.61
CA VAL A 111 9.89 15.80 4.12
C VAL A 111 9.22 15.16 5.32
N ASP A 112 7.88 15.12 5.31
CA ASP A 112 7.12 14.52 6.41
C ASP A 112 7.33 13.01 6.44
N MET A 113 8.13 12.58 7.40
CA MET A 113 8.44 11.17 7.64
C MET A 113 7.29 10.47 8.36
N PRO A 114 7.29 9.12 8.38
CA PRO A 114 6.46 8.40 9.31
C PRO A 114 6.62 8.96 10.71
N ASP A 115 5.50 9.11 11.40
CA ASP A 115 5.39 9.65 12.73
C ASP A 115 6.23 8.87 13.76
N ASP A 116 6.14 9.19 15.03
CA ASP A 116 6.93 8.61 16.14
C ASP A 116 6.88 7.07 16.21
N ASP A 117 5.86 6.44 15.66
CA ASP A 117 5.75 4.98 15.57
C ASP A 117 6.50 4.36 14.37
N GLY A 118 7.07 5.18 13.50
CA GLY A 118 7.81 4.74 12.32
C GLY A 118 6.95 4.19 11.18
N LEU A 119 5.63 4.26 11.28
CA LEU A 119 4.68 3.61 10.40
C LEU A 119 3.68 4.58 9.76
N HIS A 120 3.06 5.42 10.57
CA HIS A 120 2.05 6.39 10.13
C HIS A 120 2.70 7.68 9.64
N TYR A 121 2.11 8.28 8.61
CA TYR A 121 2.55 9.53 8.04
C TYR A 121 1.76 10.71 8.58
N THR A 122 2.32 11.91 8.43
CA THR A 122 1.58 13.14 8.71
C THR A 122 0.42 13.32 7.73
N THR A 123 -0.56 14.12 8.12
CA THR A 123 -1.71 14.47 7.25
C THR A 123 -1.27 15.05 5.91
N LYS A 124 -0.20 15.84 5.89
CA LYS A 124 0.34 16.43 4.66
C LYS A 124 0.86 15.36 3.70
N THR A 125 1.54 14.35 4.22
CA THR A 125 2.04 13.24 3.41
C THR A 125 0.89 12.37 2.90
N TYR A 126 -0.11 12.07 3.74
CA TYR A 126 -1.30 11.35 3.27
C TYR A 126 -2.03 12.08 2.14
N LYS A 127 -2.11 13.40 2.17
CA LYS A 127 -2.67 14.19 1.05
C LYS A 127 -1.85 14.03 -0.23
N ARG A 128 -0.52 13.93 -0.15
CA ARG A 128 0.34 13.68 -1.30
C ARG A 128 0.12 12.28 -1.88
N ILE A 129 0.05 11.27 -1.01
CA ILE A 129 -0.24 9.89 -1.41
C ILE A 129 -1.61 9.82 -2.10
N PHE A 130 -2.62 10.45 -1.51
CA PHE A 130 -3.97 10.51 -2.09
C PHE A 130 -3.95 11.16 -3.49
N LYS A 131 -3.27 12.30 -3.62
CA LYS A 131 -3.14 12.97 -4.91
C LYS A 131 -2.44 12.07 -5.94
N TYR A 132 -1.37 11.41 -5.57
CA TYR A 132 -0.66 10.49 -6.47
C TYR A 132 -1.55 9.35 -6.94
N CYS A 133 -2.31 8.74 -6.03
CA CYS A 133 -3.28 7.70 -6.38
C CYS A 133 -4.40 8.23 -7.29
N LEU A 134 -4.91 9.43 -7.02
CA LEU A 134 -5.96 10.05 -7.83
C LEU A 134 -5.46 10.36 -9.24
N ASP A 135 -4.27 10.92 -9.37
CA ASP A 135 -3.65 11.19 -10.68
C ASP A 135 -3.43 9.87 -11.46
N TYR A 136 -3.04 8.81 -10.78
CA TYR A 136 -2.90 7.48 -11.37
C TYR A 136 -4.24 6.95 -11.90
N LEU A 137 -5.32 7.05 -11.11
CA LEU A 137 -6.67 6.61 -11.52
C LEU A 137 -7.18 7.37 -12.73
N ILE A 138 -6.89 8.66 -12.85
CA ILE A 138 -7.31 9.50 -13.98
C ILE A 138 -6.62 9.05 -15.27
N LEU A 139 -5.38 8.58 -15.19
CA LEU A 139 -4.58 8.14 -16.33
C LEU A 139 -4.83 6.69 -16.74
N HIS A 140 -5.39 5.91 -15.88
CA HIS A 140 -5.63 4.48 -16.06
C HIS A 140 -7.07 4.09 -15.81
#